data_8c3f46b35bd72052c013b520c43b565e
#
_entry.id   8c3f46b35bd72052c013b520c43b565e
#
_cell.length_a   1.000
_cell.length_b   1.000
_cell.length_c   1.000
_cell.angle_alpha   90.00
_cell.angle_beta   90.00
_cell.angle_gamma   90.00
#
_symmetry.space_group_name_H-M   'P 1'
#
loop_
_entity.id
_entity.type
_entity.pdbx_description
1 polymer ?
#
loop_
_entity_poly.entity_id
_entity_poly.type
_entity_poly.pdbx_seq_one_letter_code
_entity_poly.pdbx_strand_id
1 'polypeptide(L)'
;MSGAGWDSEIQRLAAVKALRLLDTPREERFDRITRLAQRLLDVPIALVSLVDVDRQWFKSCVGLDAEQTHRSVSFCSHAIAEPTLMEIPDATLDPRFADNPHVVGDPHIRFYAGQPIAAPSGHLVGTLCVVGTEVRHLDDAERECLRDLAAWVELECAVVQATQWERDTVRARTDFVSVVSHELRTPLTSISGSLELAMSGDFGDLDPRVRDLVGIASRNADRLVRMSSDVLDLHHMRKGDLRLRFDRVSLAEVVDHAVQSVAHASRTGQVPVVVACPESLHLRGDADRLVQVLTNLLANAVRVSEPGTKVEVAAERAGNWTTITVRDHGPGIPPDRLAAIFEPFVQFEVPAQRRAGSAGLGLAITRGIVEAHGGTIKALLPPGGGSVFEVVVPADGPQDEDRPWW
;
A
#
# COMPACT_ATOMS: atom_id res chain seq x y z
N MET A 1 31.79 -27.19 19.65
CA MET A 1 31.29 -25.79 19.68
C MET A 1 30.48 -25.63 20.95
N SER A 2 30.83 -24.63 21.79
CA SER A 2 30.08 -24.33 23.04
C SER A 2 28.70 -23.75 22.70
N GLY A 3 27.71 -23.86 23.61
CA GLY A 3 26.34 -23.38 23.37
C GLY A 3 26.27 -21.88 22.97
N ALA A 4 27.19 -21.05 23.43
CA ALA A 4 27.31 -19.64 23.06
C ALA A 4 27.64 -19.43 21.55
N GLY A 5 28.38 -20.35 20.93
CA GLY A 5 28.68 -20.26 19.49
C GLY A 5 27.48 -20.59 18.59
N TRP A 6 26.56 -21.45 19.05
CA TRP A 6 25.32 -21.76 18.33
C TRP A 6 24.31 -20.61 18.36
N ASP A 7 24.16 -19.95 19.50
CA ASP A 7 23.24 -18.80 19.63
C ASP A 7 23.70 -17.63 18.75
N SER A 8 25.02 -17.38 18.66
CA SER A 8 25.58 -16.35 17.78
C SER A 8 25.35 -16.65 16.29
N GLU A 9 25.49 -17.92 15.87
CA GLU A 9 25.28 -18.33 14.48
C GLU A 9 23.78 -18.26 14.11
N ILE A 10 22.87 -18.62 14.99
CA ILE A 10 21.43 -18.47 14.78
C ILE A 10 21.07 -17.01 14.57
N GLN A 11 21.60 -16.10 15.40
CA GLN A 11 21.37 -14.67 15.28
C GLN A 11 21.96 -14.09 13.99
N ARG A 12 23.16 -14.53 13.61
CA ARG A 12 23.79 -14.16 12.35
C ARG A 12 22.94 -14.58 11.14
N LEU A 13 22.47 -15.83 11.11
CA LEU A 13 21.60 -16.35 10.05
C LEU A 13 20.25 -15.63 10.01
N ALA A 14 19.70 -15.26 11.17
CA ALA A 14 18.50 -14.43 11.23
C ALA A 14 18.75 -13.05 10.60
N ALA A 15 19.93 -12.45 10.83
CA ALA A 15 20.32 -11.18 10.22
C ALA A 15 20.47 -11.30 8.70
N VAL A 16 21.10 -12.39 8.19
CA VAL A 16 21.19 -12.66 6.75
C VAL A 16 19.80 -12.74 6.10
N LYS A 17 18.88 -13.50 6.72
CA LYS A 17 17.50 -13.64 6.23
C LYS A 17 16.72 -12.33 6.30
N ALA A 18 16.95 -11.51 7.34
CA ALA A 18 16.29 -10.22 7.50
C ALA A 18 16.66 -9.20 6.41
N LEU A 19 17.83 -9.34 5.78
CA LEU A 19 18.21 -8.53 4.62
C LEU A 19 17.36 -8.84 3.38
N ARG A 20 16.79 -10.05 3.28
CA ARG A 20 15.99 -10.52 2.11
C ARG A 20 16.71 -10.33 0.77
N LEU A 21 18.04 -10.47 0.78
CA LEU A 21 18.88 -10.35 -0.41
C LEU A 21 19.24 -11.69 -1.03
N LEU A 22 19.11 -12.80 -0.27
CA LEU A 22 19.34 -14.16 -0.79
C LEU A 22 18.33 -14.48 -1.89
N ASP A 23 18.78 -15.17 -2.94
CA ASP A 23 17.97 -15.63 -4.07
C ASP A 23 17.22 -14.49 -4.81
N THR A 24 17.74 -13.27 -4.75
CA THR A 24 17.19 -12.12 -5.44
C THR A 24 17.98 -11.79 -6.71
N PRO A 25 17.37 -11.19 -7.73
CA PRO A 25 18.07 -10.74 -8.92
C PRO A 25 19.26 -9.83 -8.60
N ARG A 26 20.21 -9.77 -9.51
CA ARG A 26 21.32 -8.81 -9.44
C ARG A 26 20.77 -7.39 -9.44
N GLU A 27 21.43 -6.49 -8.70
CA GLU A 27 21.05 -5.09 -8.56
C GLU A 27 22.23 -4.19 -8.83
N GLU A 28 22.03 -3.20 -9.68
CA GLU A 28 23.08 -2.26 -10.12
C GLU A 28 23.81 -1.57 -8.95
N ARG A 29 23.12 -1.34 -7.82
CA ARG A 29 23.71 -0.74 -6.62
C ARG A 29 24.86 -1.57 -6.06
N PHE A 30 24.76 -2.90 -6.05
CA PHE A 30 25.82 -3.82 -5.63
C PHE A 30 26.82 -4.09 -6.76
N ASP A 31 26.33 -4.24 -8.00
CA ASP A 31 27.18 -4.50 -9.16
C ASP A 31 28.13 -3.35 -9.46
N ARG A 32 27.75 -2.11 -9.15
CA ARG A 32 28.63 -0.96 -9.25
C ARG A 32 29.82 -1.05 -8.28
N ILE A 33 29.55 -1.49 -7.05
CA ILE A 33 30.59 -1.59 -6.02
C ILE A 33 31.60 -2.69 -6.39
N THR A 34 31.15 -3.86 -6.84
CA THR A 34 32.07 -4.94 -7.26
C THR A 34 32.88 -4.54 -8.49
N ARG A 35 32.30 -3.85 -9.47
CA ARG A 35 33.06 -3.32 -10.61
C ARG A 35 34.10 -2.28 -10.20
N LEU A 36 33.79 -1.43 -9.22
CA LEU A 36 34.74 -0.48 -8.68
C LEU A 36 35.85 -1.18 -7.93
N ALA A 37 35.56 -2.14 -7.06
CA ALA A 37 36.56 -2.93 -6.35
C ALA A 37 37.51 -3.64 -7.32
N GLN A 38 36.94 -4.29 -8.36
CA GLN A 38 37.76 -4.95 -9.40
C GLN A 38 38.74 -3.99 -10.08
N ARG A 39 38.25 -2.82 -10.48
CA ARG A 39 39.07 -1.84 -11.23
C ARG A 39 40.08 -1.12 -10.36
N LEU A 40 39.68 -0.69 -9.16
CA LEU A 40 40.56 0.09 -8.29
C LEU A 40 41.68 -0.77 -7.68
N LEU A 41 41.38 -2.04 -7.42
CA LEU A 41 42.36 -2.97 -6.86
C LEU A 41 43.06 -3.83 -7.92
N ASP A 42 42.74 -3.64 -9.20
CA ASP A 42 43.31 -4.35 -10.35
C ASP A 42 43.34 -5.88 -10.14
N VAL A 43 42.17 -6.45 -9.88
CA VAL A 43 41.98 -7.89 -9.61
C VAL A 43 41.00 -8.52 -10.61
N PRO A 44 41.16 -9.80 -10.96
CA PRO A 44 40.27 -10.47 -11.90
C PRO A 44 38.85 -10.67 -11.35
N ILE A 45 38.71 -10.87 -10.04
CA ILE A 45 37.43 -11.23 -9.42
C ILE A 45 37.12 -10.33 -8.22
N ALA A 46 35.88 -9.84 -8.16
CA ALA A 46 35.35 -9.12 -7.00
C ALA A 46 33.91 -9.55 -6.72
N LEU A 47 33.59 -9.76 -5.44
CA LEU A 47 32.31 -10.31 -5.01
C LEU A 47 31.73 -9.53 -3.82
N VAL A 48 30.41 -9.32 -3.84
CA VAL A 48 29.61 -9.12 -2.61
C VAL A 48 28.94 -10.45 -2.31
N SER A 49 29.35 -11.09 -1.23
CA SER A 49 28.84 -12.41 -0.84
C SER A 49 28.11 -12.37 0.49
N LEU A 50 27.07 -13.21 0.61
CA LEU A 50 26.35 -13.47 1.86
C LEU A 50 26.61 -14.94 2.25
N VAL A 51 26.91 -15.16 3.53
CA VAL A 51 27.20 -16.50 4.05
C VAL A 51 25.96 -17.07 4.71
N ASP A 52 25.30 -18.02 4.03
CA ASP A 52 24.12 -18.74 4.51
C ASP A 52 24.51 -19.98 5.33
N VAL A 53 23.57 -20.88 5.59
CA VAL A 53 23.75 -22.10 6.40
C VAL A 53 24.79 -23.03 5.79
N ASP A 54 24.64 -23.36 4.52
CA ASP A 54 25.42 -24.36 3.78
C ASP A 54 26.09 -23.82 2.52
N ARG A 55 25.82 -22.56 2.16
CA ARG A 55 26.32 -21.90 0.95
C ARG A 55 26.83 -20.50 1.22
N GLN A 56 27.66 -20.04 0.33
CA GLN A 56 28.02 -18.65 0.10
C GLN A 56 27.30 -18.20 -1.17
N TRP A 57 26.40 -17.24 -1.05
CA TRP A 57 25.61 -16.72 -2.15
C TRP A 57 26.14 -15.36 -2.61
N PHE A 58 26.22 -15.14 -3.92
CA PHE A 58 26.80 -13.91 -4.48
C PHE A 58 25.70 -12.92 -4.87
N LYS A 59 25.52 -11.86 -4.06
CA LYS A 59 24.63 -10.77 -4.40
C LYS A 59 25.11 -9.98 -5.60
N SER A 60 26.43 -9.86 -5.73
CA SER A 60 27.10 -9.31 -6.91
C SER A 60 28.41 -10.03 -7.14
N CYS A 61 28.74 -10.26 -8.40
CA CYS A 61 29.91 -11.01 -8.82
C CYS A 61 30.42 -10.43 -10.14
N VAL A 62 31.73 -10.16 -10.20
CA VAL A 62 32.43 -9.79 -11.43
C VAL A 62 33.66 -10.72 -11.56
N GLY A 63 33.88 -11.23 -12.77
CA GLY A 63 35.03 -12.10 -13.08
C GLY A 63 34.84 -13.58 -12.80
N LEU A 64 33.65 -14.00 -12.32
CA LEU A 64 33.33 -15.41 -12.11
C LEU A 64 31.91 -15.69 -12.60
N ASP A 65 31.71 -16.79 -13.30
CA ASP A 65 30.41 -17.26 -13.77
C ASP A 65 29.79 -18.27 -12.78
N ALA A 66 29.45 -17.77 -11.58
CA ALA A 66 28.81 -18.55 -10.54
C ALA A 66 27.91 -17.63 -9.71
N GLU A 67 26.79 -18.16 -9.21
CA GLU A 67 25.88 -17.46 -8.32
C GLU A 67 26.10 -17.81 -6.84
N GLN A 68 26.71 -18.95 -6.58
CA GLN A 68 26.98 -19.45 -5.22
C GLN A 68 28.08 -20.51 -5.21
N THR A 69 28.65 -20.76 -4.04
CA THR A 69 29.55 -21.88 -3.77
C THR A 69 29.15 -22.55 -2.45
N HIS A 70 29.61 -23.78 -2.23
CA HIS A 70 29.37 -24.45 -0.95
C HIS A 70 30.16 -23.77 0.16
N ARG A 71 29.55 -23.61 1.34
CA ARG A 71 30.15 -22.90 2.48
C ARG A 71 31.49 -23.49 2.93
N SER A 72 31.65 -24.80 2.83
CA SER A 72 32.88 -25.48 3.28
C SER A 72 34.13 -25.13 2.49
N VAL A 73 33.99 -24.61 1.26
CA VAL A 73 35.11 -24.17 0.42
C VAL A 73 35.26 -22.65 0.37
N SER A 74 34.43 -21.94 1.15
CA SER A 74 34.35 -20.49 1.12
C SER A 74 35.42 -19.83 1.99
N PHE A 75 36.21 -18.96 1.41
CA PHE A 75 37.11 -18.04 2.13
C PHE A 75 36.31 -17.05 3.00
N CYS A 76 35.18 -16.57 2.47
CA CYS A 76 34.32 -15.60 3.17
C CYS A 76 33.71 -16.15 4.46
N SER A 77 33.51 -17.46 4.55
CA SER A 77 33.04 -18.11 5.79
C SER A 77 34.07 -17.99 6.94
N HIS A 78 35.34 -17.90 6.61
CA HIS A 78 36.40 -17.66 7.58
C HIS A 78 36.55 -16.18 7.87
N ALA A 79 36.39 -15.32 6.86
CA ALA A 79 36.50 -13.87 7.02
C ALA A 79 35.45 -13.30 7.98
N ILE A 80 34.21 -13.81 7.98
CA ILE A 80 33.12 -13.34 8.88
C ILE A 80 33.32 -13.73 10.35
N ALA A 81 34.38 -14.46 10.70
CA ALA A 81 34.65 -14.81 12.10
C ALA A 81 35.10 -13.59 12.93
N GLU A 82 35.72 -12.61 12.30
CA GLU A 82 36.22 -11.38 12.90
C GLU A 82 35.83 -10.15 12.04
N PRO A 83 35.66 -8.95 12.63
CA PRO A 83 35.25 -7.76 11.88
C PRO A 83 36.39 -7.13 11.07
N THR A 84 37.59 -7.67 11.17
CA THR A 84 38.79 -7.14 10.51
C THR A 84 38.97 -7.72 9.11
N LEU A 85 39.62 -6.96 8.24
CA LEU A 85 40.02 -7.40 6.93
C LEU A 85 40.80 -8.72 7.02
N MET A 86 40.37 -9.78 6.35
CA MET A 86 41.14 -11.00 6.16
C MET A 86 41.88 -10.91 4.84
N GLU A 87 43.23 -10.91 4.89
CA GLU A 87 44.10 -10.94 3.73
C GLU A 87 44.88 -12.26 3.70
N ILE A 88 44.90 -12.90 2.55
CA ILE A 88 45.66 -14.12 2.26
C ILE A 88 46.48 -13.85 1.02
N PRO A 89 47.77 -13.50 1.18
CA PRO A 89 48.63 -13.15 0.06
C PRO A 89 48.97 -14.31 -0.88
N ASP A 90 49.10 -15.51 -0.30
CA ASP A 90 49.29 -16.78 -1.04
C ASP A 90 48.46 -17.92 -0.39
N ALA A 91 47.35 -18.26 -1.02
CA ALA A 91 46.44 -19.30 -0.53
C ALA A 91 47.06 -20.70 -0.54
N THR A 92 48.15 -20.93 -1.30
CA THR A 92 48.82 -22.24 -1.32
C THR A 92 49.66 -22.48 -0.07
N LEU A 93 50.02 -21.40 0.63
CA LEU A 93 50.82 -21.46 1.87
C LEU A 93 49.97 -21.38 3.13
N ASP A 94 48.68 -21.06 3.00
CA ASP A 94 47.75 -20.98 4.14
C ASP A 94 47.17 -22.38 4.45
N PRO A 95 47.43 -22.91 5.66
CA PRO A 95 46.94 -24.28 6.01
C PRO A 95 45.44 -24.45 5.95
N ARG A 96 44.66 -23.38 5.99
CA ARG A 96 43.19 -23.43 5.89
C ARG A 96 42.71 -23.64 4.47
N PHE A 97 43.54 -23.27 3.47
CA PHE A 97 43.12 -23.15 2.08
C PHE A 97 44.02 -23.90 1.07
N ALA A 98 45.20 -24.38 1.49
CA ALA A 98 46.16 -25.05 0.59
C ALA A 98 45.54 -26.23 -0.21
N ASP A 99 44.63 -26.99 0.42
CA ASP A 99 43.91 -28.10 -0.20
C ASP A 99 42.53 -27.72 -0.75
N ASN A 100 42.18 -26.43 -0.77
CA ASN A 100 40.87 -25.96 -1.23
C ASN A 100 40.72 -26.22 -2.73
N PRO A 101 39.58 -26.77 -3.21
CA PRO A 101 39.34 -27.06 -4.63
C PRO A 101 39.58 -25.87 -5.56
N HIS A 102 39.31 -24.62 -5.10
CA HIS A 102 39.52 -23.39 -5.88
C HIS A 102 40.98 -22.90 -5.86
N VAL A 103 41.83 -23.46 -5.00
CA VAL A 103 43.28 -23.21 -4.95
C VAL A 103 44.02 -24.20 -5.80
N VAL A 104 43.71 -25.51 -5.65
CA VAL A 104 44.35 -26.59 -6.40
C VAL A 104 43.81 -26.73 -7.83
N GLY A 105 42.52 -26.42 -8.04
CA GLY A 105 41.83 -26.42 -9.31
C GLY A 105 41.40 -25.02 -9.76
N ASP A 106 40.62 -24.97 -10.83
CA ASP A 106 40.11 -23.73 -11.40
C ASP A 106 39.27 -22.96 -10.36
N PRO A 107 39.49 -21.63 -10.22
CA PRO A 107 40.32 -20.70 -10.99
C PRO A 107 41.77 -20.55 -10.51
N HIS A 108 42.31 -21.45 -9.70
CA HIS A 108 43.68 -21.39 -9.15
C HIS A 108 43.95 -20.17 -8.30
N ILE A 109 43.08 -19.94 -7.31
CA ILE A 109 43.18 -18.78 -6.39
C ILE A 109 44.56 -18.78 -5.70
N ARG A 110 45.22 -17.63 -5.73
CA ARG A 110 46.48 -17.37 -5.00
C ARG A 110 46.29 -16.30 -3.95
N PHE A 111 45.58 -15.25 -4.30
CA PHE A 111 45.33 -14.11 -3.45
C PHE A 111 43.87 -13.98 -3.08
N TYR A 112 43.58 -13.65 -1.82
CA TYR A 112 42.24 -13.31 -1.33
C TYR A 112 42.35 -12.14 -0.36
N ALA A 113 41.47 -11.14 -0.50
CA ALA A 113 41.25 -10.14 0.54
C ALA A 113 39.74 -9.92 0.68
N GLY A 114 39.22 -10.06 1.90
CA GLY A 114 37.79 -9.90 2.19
C GLY A 114 37.58 -9.04 3.42
N GLN A 115 36.85 -7.95 3.22
CA GLN A 115 36.34 -7.13 4.31
C GLN A 115 34.95 -7.63 4.69
N PRO A 116 34.75 -8.08 5.94
CA PRO A 116 33.41 -8.44 6.42
C PRO A 116 32.45 -7.27 6.31
N ILE A 117 31.20 -7.56 6.03
CA ILE A 117 30.08 -6.61 6.01
C ILE A 117 29.09 -6.96 7.12
N ALA A 118 28.68 -5.93 7.87
CA ALA A 118 27.70 -6.05 8.93
C ALA A 118 26.30 -5.71 8.44
N ALA A 119 25.31 -6.47 8.89
CA ALA A 119 23.92 -6.04 8.81
C ALA A 119 23.65 -4.87 9.81
N PRO A 120 22.56 -4.12 9.66
CA PRO A 120 22.16 -3.09 10.63
C PRO A 120 22.03 -3.57 12.08
N SER A 121 21.85 -4.88 12.28
CA SER A 121 21.86 -5.52 13.60
C SER A 121 23.24 -5.71 14.21
N GLY A 122 24.31 -5.37 13.49
CA GLY A 122 25.71 -5.55 13.89
C GLY A 122 26.31 -6.94 13.63
N HIS A 123 25.53 -7.89 13.14
CA HIS A 123 26.02 -9.23 12.80
C HIS A 123 26.73 -9.23 11.45
N LEU A 124 27.88 -9.91 11.40
CA LEU A 124 28.65 -10.09 10.15
C LEU A 124 27.91 -11.11 9.26
N VAL A 125 27.40 -10.66 8.11
CA VAL A 125 26.51 -11.45 7.25
C VAL A 125 27.19 -11.94 5.97
N GLY A 126 28.33 -11.36 5.63
CA GLY A 126 29.06 -11.67 4.40
C GLY A 126 30.33 -10.84 4.25
N THR A 127 30.80 -10.70 3.03
CA THR A 127 32.02 -9.93 2.72
C THR A 127 31.87 -9.18 1.41
N LEU A 128 32.54 -8.04 1.31
CA LEU A 128 33.08 -7.56 0.03
C LEU A 128 34.47 -8.16 -0.09
N CYS A 129 34.71 -8.96 -1.11
CA CYS A 129 36.03 -9.59 -1.30
C CYS A 129 36.53 -9.46 -2.72
N VAL A 130 37.85 -9.52 -2.83
CA VAL A 130 38.60 -9.54 -4.08
C VAL A 130 39.50 -10.76 -4.10
N VAL A 131 39.64 -11.35 -5.29
CA VAL A 131 40.33 -12.63 -5.50
C VAL A 131 41.25 -12.50 -6.71
N GLY A 132 42.45 -13.01 -6.57
CA GLY A 132 43.46 -13.03 -7.62
C GLY A 132 44.06 -14.42 -7.85
N THR A 133 44.62 -14.61 -9.05
CA THR A 133 45.32 -15.85 -9.46
C THR A 133 46.82 -15.72 -9.33
N GLU A 134 47.34 -14.58 -8.86
CA GLU A 134 48.73 -14.29 -8.60
C GLU A 134 48.94 -13.96 -7.13
N VAL A 135 50.14 -14.24 -6.59
CA VAL A 135 50.50 -13.90 -5.22
C VAL A 135 50.63 -12.37 -5.11
N ARG A 136 49.95 -11.80 -4.10
CA ARG A 136 49.87 -10.35 -3.93
C ARG A 136 49.71 -9.95 -2.46
N HIS A 137 50.24 -8.76 -2.13
CA HIS A 137 49.93 -8.07 -0.87
C HIS A 137 49.23 -6.76 -1.19
N LEU A 138 48.23 -6.40 -0.43
CA LEU A 138 47.61 -5.07 -0.50
C LEU A 138 48.51 -4.04 0.18
N ASP A 139 48.60 -2.86 -0.38
CA ASP A 139 49.15 -1.71 0.32
C ASP A 139 48.07 -1.10 1.27
N ASP A 140 48.49 -0.06 2.03
CA ASP A 140 47.55 0.54 3.02
C ASP A 140 46.41 1.31 2.36
N ALA A 141 46.63 1.91 1.19
CA ALA A 141 45.59 2.61 0.42
C ALA A 141 44.57 1.62 -0.18
N GLU A 142 45.03 0.46 -0.65
CA GLU A 142 44.20 -0.61 -1.16
C GLU A 142 43.33 -1.25 -0.05
N ARG A 143 43.90 -1.41 1.17
CA ARG A 143 43.16 -1.88 2.33
C ARG A 143 42.09 -0.87 2.77
N GLU A 144 42.42 0.42 2.72
CA GLU A 144 41.45 1.48 3.03
C GLU A 144 40.36 1.54 1.98
N CYS A 145 40.68 1.46 0.70
CA CYS A 145 39.74 1.41 -0.41
C CYS A 145 38.74 0.23 -0.26
N LEU A 146 39.24 -0.97 0.08
CA LEU A 146 38.35 -2.15 0.26
C LEU A 146 37.42 -1.99 1.47
N ARG A 147 37.90 -1.36 2.56
CA ARG A 147 37.06 -1.04 3.73
C ARG A 147 35.99 -0.01 3.39
N ASP A 148 36.30 1.05 2.67
CA ASP A 148 35.36 2.08 2.28
C ASP A 148 34.27 1.53 1.36
N LEU A 149 34.66 0.70 0.39
CA LEU A 149 33.70 0.02 -0.49
C LEU A 149 32.82 -0.98 0.27
N ALA A 150 33.36 -1.68 1.27
CA ALA A 150 32.56 -2.56 2.13
C ALA A 150 31.57 -1.77 3.00
N ALA A 151 31.97 -0.63 3.55
CA ALA A 151 31.06 0.28 4.26
C ALA A 151 29.93 0.78 3.33
N TRP A 152 30.22 0.99 2.04
CA TRP A 152 29.16 1.31 1.08
C TRP A 152 28.20 0.13 0.87
N VAL A 153 28.68 -1.12 0.81
CA VAL A 153 27.79 -2.31 0.77
C VAL A 153 26.89 -2.36 2.01
N GLU A 154 27.43 -2.07 3.21
CA GLU A 154 26.63 -2.02 4.45
C GLU A 154 25.53 -0.96 4.38
N LEU A 155 25.84 0.21 3.84
CA LEU A 155 24.85 1.28 3.63
C LEU A 155 23.73 0.82 2.68
N GLU A 156 24.06 0.16 1.57
CA GLU A 156 23.05 -0.37 0.64
C GLU A 156 22.18 -1.45 1.31
N CYS A 157 22.77 -2.32 2.14
CA CYS A 157 22.04 -3.29 2.94
C CYS A 157 21.06 -2.62 3.91
N ALA A 158 21.48 -1.55 4.57
CA ALA A 158 20.64 -0.78 5.49
C ALA A 158 19.47 -0.10 4.76
N VAL A 159 19.70 0.49 3.58
CA VAL A 159 18.66 1.11 2.74
C VAL A 159 17.63 0.07 2.31
N VAL A 160 18.09 -1.12 1.85
CA VAL A 160 17.17 -2.21 1.47
C VAL A 160 16.31 -2.64 2.65
N GLN A 161 16.91 -2.85 3.81
CA GLN A 161 16.19 -3.28 5.01
C GLN A 161 15.19 -2.23 5.49
N ALA A 162 15.57 -0.95 5.51
CA ALA A 162 14.67 0.15 5.91
C ALA A 162 13.46 0.25 4.98
N THR A 163 13.69 0.19 3.66
CA THR A 163 12.61 0.24 2.67
C THR A 163 11.64 -0.95 2.81
N GLN A 164 12.16 -2.14 3.10
CA GLN A 164 11.34 -3.32 3.32
C GLN A 164 10.54 -3.24 4.62
N TRP A 165 11.15 -2.77 5.72
CA TRP A 165 10.46 -2.54 6.99
C TRP A 165 9.29 -1.58 6.83
N GLU A 166 9.49 -0.48 6.10
CA GLU A 166 8.42 0.48 5.83
C GLU A 166 7.26 -0.17 5.06
N ARG A 167 7.58 -0.91 3.99
CA ARG A 167 6.58 -1.65 3.22
C ARG A 167 5.81 -2.68 4.05
N ASP A 168 6.50 -3.45 4.89
CA ASP A 168 5.88 -4.47 5.73
C ASP A 168 5.01 -3.83 6.82
N THR A 169 5.43 -2.71 7.40
CA THR A 169 4.65 -1.95 8.38
C THR A 169 3.37 -1.38 7.75
N VAL A 170 3.48 -0.80 6.56
CA VAL A 170 2.30 -0.32 5.80
C VAL A 170 1.36 -1.48 5.48
N ARG A 171 1.89 -2.62 5.01
CA ARG A 171 1.09 -3.82 4.72
C ARG A 171 0.38 -4.35 5.96
N ALA A 172 1.11 -4.55 7.06
CA ALA A 172 0.54 -5.08 8.31
C ALA A 172 -0.59 -4.17 8.85
N ARG A 173 -0.37 -2.84 8.83
CA ARG A 173 -1.39 -1.86 9.20
C ARG A 173 -2.61 -1.95 8.29
N THR A 174 -2.37 -2.19 7.03
CA THR A 174 -3.38 -2.28 5.97
C THR A 174 -4.22 -3.56 6.13
N ASP A 175 -3.58 -4.70 6.33
CA ASP A 175 -4.27 -5.99 6.51
C ASP A 175 -5.06 -6.04 7.83
N PHE A 176 -4.54 -5.42 8.88
CA PHE A 176 -5.25 -5.28 10.17
C PHE A 176 -6.60 -4.56 10.01
N VAL A 177 -6.63 -3.44 9.27
CA VAL A 177 -7.87 -2.69 9.01
C VAL A 177 -8.89 -3.54 8.26
N SER A 178 -8.46 -4.32 7.27
CA SER A 178 -9.34 -5.22 6.51
C SER A 178 -9.94 -6.31 7.39
N VAL A 179 -9.11 -6.99 8.18
CA VAL A 179 -9.56 -8.06 9.08
C VAL A 179 -10.53 -7.52 10.13
N VAL A 180 -10.19 -6.43 10.81
CA VAL A 180 -11.05 -5.85 11.86
C VAL A 180 -12.38 -5.40 11.28
N SER A 181 -12.40 -4.80 10.11
CA SER A 181 -13.64 -4.35 9.47
C SER A 181 -14.55 -5.53 9.09
N HIS A 182 -13.97 -6.63 8.60
CA HIS A 182 -14.74 -7.85 8.31
C HIS A 182 -15.31 -8.48 9.59
N GLU A 183 -14.48 -8.63 10.62
CA GLU A 183 -14.88 -9.21 11.92
C GLU A 183 -15.89 -8.34 12.68
N LEU A 184 -15.92 -7.04 12.43
CA LEU A 184 -16.96 -6.14 12.98
C LEU A 184 -18.26 -6.20 12.19
N ARG A 185 -18.23 -6.36 10.86
CA ARG A 185 -19.43 -6.37 10.02
C ARG A 185 -20.37 -7.52 10.39
N THR A 186 -19.84 -8.72 10.59
CA THR A 186 -20.62 -9.93 10.87
C THR A 186 -21.52 -9.79 12.11
N PRO A 187 -20.99 -9.46 13.32
CA PRO A 187 -21.84 -9.28 14.50
C PRO A 187 -22.80 -8.09 14.37
N LEU A 188 -22.38 -7.01 13.71
CA LEU A 188 -23.24 -5.84 13.51
C LEU A 188 -24.40 -6.15 12.60
N THR A 189 -24.20 -6.90 11.51
CA THR A 189 -25.29 -7.35 10.63
C THR A 189 -26.28 -8.25 11.38
N SER A 190 -25.78 -9.14 12.26
CA SER A 190 -26.64 -9.97 13.10
C SER A 190 -27.46 -9.12 14.09
N ILE A 191 -26.84 -8.10 14.70
CA ILE A 191 -27.52 -7.17 15.61
C ILE A 191 -28.59 -6.35 14.85
N SER A 192 -28.27 -5.78 13.67
CA SER A 192 -29.25 -5.05 12.84
C SER A 192 -30.44 -5.94 12.48
N GLY A 193 -30.18 -7.15 11.97
CA GLY A 193 -31.27 -8.08 11.61
C GLY A 193 -32.14 -8.47 12.80
N SER A 194 -31.56 -8.68 14.00
CA SER A 194 -32.30 -8.97 15.21
C SER A 194 -33.18 -7.79 15.65
N LEU A 195 -32.69 -6.56 15.53
CA LEU A 195 -33.42 -5.33 15.85
C LEU A 195 -34.55 -5.07 14.84
N GLU A 196 -34.29 -5.29 13.55
CA GLU A 196 -35.33 -5.21 12.50
C GLU A 196 -36.44 -6.21 12.74
N LEU A 197 -36.09 -7.47 13.06
CA LEU A 197 -37.04 -8.50 13.37
C LEU A 197 -37.86 -8.19 14.64
N ALA A 198 -37.24 -7.59 15.65
CA ALA A 198 -37.94 -7.11 16.85
C ALA A 198 -38.93 -5.95 16.53
N MET A 199 -38.68 -5.18 15.48
CA MET A 199 -39.53 -4.06 15.04
C MET A 199 -40.59 -4.45 14.00
N SER A 200 -40.50 -5.66 13.38
CA SER A 200 -41.44 -6.10 12.32
C SER A 200 -42.90 -6.27 12.80
N GLY A 201 -43.10 -6.47 14.10
CA GLY A 201 -44.38 -6.79 14.68
C GLY A 201 -44.72 -8.28 14.71
N ASP A 202 -43.85 -9.14 14.14
CA ASP A 202 -44.07 -10.60 14.10
C ASP A 202 -44.09 -11.26 15.50
N PHE A 203 -43.49 -10.63 16.49
CA PHE A 203 -43.46 -11.07 17.90
C PHE A 203 -44.46 -10.33 18.81
N GLY A 204 -45.39 -9.58 18.21
CA GLY A 204 -46.36 -8.76 18.92
C GLY A 204 -45.95 -7.28 18.99
N ASP A 205 -46.87 -6.44 19.44
CA ASP A 205 -46.68 -5.00 19.54
C ASP A 205 -45.73 -4.65 20.69
N LEU A 206 -44.68 -3.90 20.40
CA LEU A 206 -43.76 -3.33 21.40
C LEU A 206 -44.44 -2.13 22.10
N ASP A 207 -44.17 -1.98 23.39
CA ASP A 207 -44.47 -0.72 24.08
C ASP A 207 -43.79 0.45 23.32
N PRO A 208 -44.47 1.59 23.15
CA PRO A 208 -43.93 2.72 22.37
C PRO A 208 -42.53 3.16 22.81
N ARG A 209 -42.23 3.16 24.10
CA ARG A 209 -40.94 3.52 24.63
C ARG A 209 -39.84 2.49 24.28
N VAL A 210 -40.21 1.19 24.28
CA VAL A 210 -39.30 0.11 23.89
C VAL A 210 -39.05 0.18 22.40
N ARG A 211 -40.09 0.44 21.60
CA ARG A 211 -39.97 0.65 20.13
C ARG A 211 -39.00 1.79 19.79
N ASP A 212 -39.08 2.92 20.51
CA ASP A 212 -38.16 4.04 20.33
C ASP A 212 -36.73 3.64 20.65
N LEU A 213 -36.46 2.93 21.74
CA LEU A 213 -35.13 2.48 22.13
C LEU A 213 -34.54 1.47 21.13
N VAL A 214 -35.37 0.50 20.69
CA VAL A 214 -34.95 -0.48 19.64
C VAL A 214 -34.66 0.25 18.34
N GLY A 215 -35.47 1.24 17.95
CA GLY A 215 -35.23 2.06 16.77
C GLY A 215 -33.92 2.87 16.85
N ILE A 216 -33.56 3.39 18.03
CA ILE A 216 -32.24 4.05 18.24
C ILE A 216 -31.12 3.02 18.08
N ALA A 217 -31.23 1.84 18.65
CA ALA A 217 -30.23 0.78 18.56
C ALA A 217 -30.03 0.32 17.12
N SER A 218 -31.13 0.09 16.36
CA SER A 218 -31.10 -0.29 14.94
C SER A 218 -30.35 0.76 14.10
N ARG A 219 -30.71 2.02 14.22
CA ARG A 219 -30.01 3.10 13.49
C ARG A 219 -28.51 3.18 13.81
N ASN A 220 -28.11 2.90 15.05
CA ASN A 220 -26.69 2.88 15.43
C ASN A 220 -25.97 1.66 14.85
N ALA A 221 -26.62 0.48 14.85
CA ALA A 221 -26.05 -0.73 14.25
C ALA A 221 -25.84 -0.54 12.74
N ASP A 222 -26.83 -0.03 12.01
CA ASP A 222 -26.73 0.30 10.58
C ASP A 222 -25.63 1.32 10.29
N ARG A 223 -25.47 2.31 11.17
CA ARG A 223 -24.39 3.27 11.06
C ARG A 223 -23.02 2.62 11.19
N LEU A 224 -22.85 1.68 12.13
CA LEU A 224 -21.58 0.96 12.32
C LEU A 224 -21.29 0.01 11.15
N VAL A 225 -22.31 -0.65 10.59
CA VAL A 225 -22.17 -1.47 9.38
C VAL A 225 -21.66 -0.62 8.23
N ARG A 226 -22.28 0.54 7.99
CA ARG A 226 -21.81 1.48 6.94
C ARG A 226 -20.38 1.96 7.19
N MET A 227 -20.05 2.37 8.42
CA MET A 227 -18.67 2.79 8.74
C MET A 227 -17.64 1.70 8.49
N SER A 228 -17.95 0.45 8.86
CA SER A 228 -17.06 -0.69 8.60
C SER A 228 -16.85 -0.91 7.10
N SER A 229 -17.92 -0.77 6.30
CA SER A 229 -17.85 -0.88 4.84
C SER A 229 -17.06 0.29 4.22
N ASP A 230 -17.27 1.52 4.68
CA ASP A 230 -16.59 2.72 4.24
C ASP A 230 -15.07 2.64 4.48
N VAL A 231 -14.65 2.11 5.64
CA VAL A 231 -13.24 1.92 5.98
C VAL A 231 -12.60 0.88 5.06
N LEU A 232 -13.31 -0.21 4.73
CA LEU A 232 -12.83 -1.21 3.78
C LEU A 232 -12.72 -0.65 2.36
N ASP A 233 -13.71 0.10 1.89
CA ASP A 233 -13.68 0.71 0.57
C ASP A 233 -12.47 1.66 0.44
N LEU A 234 -12.23 2.52 1.42
CA LEU A 234 -11.03 3.37 1.47
C LEU A 234 -9.73 2.57 1.44
N HIS A 235 -9.71 1.45 2.15
CA HIS A 235 -8.56 0.57 2.19
C HIS A 235 -8.26 -0.02 0.80
N HIS A 236 -9.27 -0.56 0.12
CA HIS A 236 -9.13 -1.11 -1.24
C HIS A 236 -8.72 -0.04 -2.26
N MET A 237 -9.26 1.17 -2.14
CA MET A 237 -8.88 2.31 -2.99
C MET A 237 -7.40 2.67 -2.85
N ARG A 238 -6.89 2.75 -1.60
CA ARG A 238 -5.47 3.06 -1.34
C ARG A 238 -4.49 2.00 -1.87
N LYS A 239 -4.94 0.75 -1.98
CA LYS A 239 -4.15 -0.35 -2.56
C LYS A 239 -4.21 -0.39 -4.09
N GLY A 240 -5.12 0.36 -4.72
CA GLY A 240 -5.43 0.20 -6.13
C GLY A 240 -6.19 -1.11 -6.43
N ASP A 241 -6.73 -1.78 -5.39
CA ASP A 241 -7.40 -3.08 -5.49
C ASP A 241 -8.92 -2.97 -5.65
N LEU A 242 -9.44 -1.75 -5.88
CA LEU A 242 -10.87 -1.57 -6.11
C LEU A 242 -11.26 -2.20 -7.46
N ARG A 243 -11.82 -3.41 -7.40
CA ARG A 243 -12.31 -4.10 -8.60
C ARG A 243 -13.70 -3.61 -8.96
N LEU A 244 -13.83 -2.95 -10.10
CA LEU A 244 -15.10 -2.52 -10.65
C LEU A 244 -15.58 -3.52 -11.72
N ARG A 245 -16.91 -3.67 -11.81
CA ARG A 245 -17.59 -4.41 -12.89
C ARG A 245 -18.09 -3.42 -13.92
N PHE A 246 -17.50 -3.41 -15.11
CA PHE A 246 -17.87 -2.48 -16.16
C PHE A 246 -18.92 -3.08 -17.10
N ASP A 247 -20.18 -2.82 -16.78
CA ASP A 247 -21.34 -3.19 -17.60
C ASP A 247 -21.98 -1.96 -18.26
N ARG A 248 -22.87 -2.17 -19.21
CA ARG A 248 -23.71 -1.09 -19.75
C ARG A 248 -24.80 -0.75 -18.73
N VAL A 249 -24.73 0.46 -18.17
CA VAL A 249 -25.58 0.93 -17.08
C VAL A 249 -26.53 2.02 -17.58
N SER A 250 -27.81 1.92 -17.24
CA SER A 250 -28.79 3.02 -17.37
C SER A 250 -28.56 4.02 -16.25
N LEU A 251 -28.19 5.24 -16.59
CA LEU A 251 -27.96 6.27 -15.58
C LEU A 251 -29.26 6.70 -14.90
N ALA A 252 -30.37 6.65 -15.60
CA ALA A 252 -31.70 6.91 -15.03
C ALA A 252 -32.05 5.94 -13.91
N GLU A 253 -31.76 4.63 -14.08
CA GLU A 253 -31.97 3.61 -13.03
C GLU A 253 -31.05 3.84 -11.82
N VAL A 254 -29.77 4.20 -12.06
CA VAL A 254 -28.83 4.52 -10.99
C VAL A 254 -29.29 5.72 -10.17
N VAL A 255 -29.76 6.79 -10.84
CA VAL A 255 -30.31 7.97 -10.19
C VAL A 255 -31.57 7.63 -9.39
N ASP A 256 -32.49 6.82 -9.94
CA ASP A 256 -33.70 6.43 -9.28
C ASP A 256 -33.42 5.63 -7.99
N HIS A 257 -32.54 4.64 -8.04
CA HIS A 257 -32.10 3.87 -6.86
C HIS A 257 -31.48 4.79 -5.78
N ALA A 258 -30.63 5.75 -6.19
CA ALA A 258 -30.04 6.69 -5.25
C ALA A 258 -31.08 7.62 -4.61
N VAL A 259 -32.06 8.10 -5.38
CA VAL A 259 -33.16 8.93 -4.87
C VAL A 259 -34.04 8.13 -3.91
N GLN A 260 -34.38 6.88 -4.23
CA GLN A 260 -35.11 5.99 -3.33
C GLN A 260 -34.38 5.78 -1.99
N SER A 261 -33.05 5.62 -2.03
CA SER A 261 -32.22 5.45 -0.82
C SER A 261 -32.29 6.67 0.14
N VAL A 262 -32.49 7.88 -0.37
CA VAL A 262 -32.61 9.11 0.44
C VAL A 262 -34.06 9.55 0.66
N ALA A 263 -35.05 8.86 0.12
CA ALA A 263 -36.45 9.29 0.11
C ALA A 263 -37.03 9.53 1.51
N HIS A 264 -36.65 8.74 2.50
CA HIS A 264 -37.10 8.95 3.89
C HIS A 264 -36.53 10.24 4.48
N ALA A 265 -35.22 10.48 4.31
CA ALA A 265 -34.56 11.68 4.80
C ALA A 265 -35.07 12.94 4.10
N SER A 266 -35.31 12.86 2.78
CA SER A 266 -35.90 13.92 1.95
C SER A 266 -37.29 14.32 2.45
N ARG A 267 -38.18 13.35 2.69
CA ARG A 267 -39.52 13.63 3.23
C ARG A 267 -39.48 14.21 4.64
N THR A 268 -38.68 13.63 5.53
CA THR A 268 -38.57 14.09 6.92
C THR A 268 -37.96 15.48 7.00
N GLY A 269 -37.00 15.79 6.12
CA GLY A 269 -36.33 17.11 6.04
C GLY A 269 -37.12 18.15 5.23
N GLN A 270 -38.22 17.74 4.58
CA GLN A 270 -38.99 18.61 3.65
C GLN A 270 -38.11 19.18 2.51
N VAL A 271 -37.18 18.39 2.00
CA VAL A 271 -36.25 18.76 0.94
C VAL A 271 -36.47 17.80 -0.26
N PRO A 272 -37.36 18.12 -1.20
CA PRO A 272 -37.63 17.28 -2.37
C PRO A 272 -36.40 17.19 -3.27
N VAL A 273 -36.20 16.00 -3.87
CA VAL A 273 -35.17 15.79 -4.90
C VAL A 273 -35.84 15.89 -6.26
N VAL A 274 -35.30 16.77 -7.11
CA VAL A 274 -35.77 16.99 -8.49
C VAL A 274 -34.76 16.40 -9.45
N VAL A 275 -35.19 15.52 -10.36
CA VAL A 275 -34.32 14.79 -11.28
C VAL A 275 -34.52 15.29 -12.72
N ALA A 276 -33.42 15.61 -13.37
CA ALA A 276 -33.33 15.93 -14.80
C ALA A 276 -32.29 15.00 -15.46
N CYS A 277 -32.65 13.72 -15.62
CA CYS A 277 -31.83 12.71 -16.23
C CYS A 277 -32.56 12.06 -17.43
N PRO A 278 -32.03 12.15 -18.64
CA PRO A 278 -32.62 11.48 -19.81
C PRO A 278 -32.61 9.95 -19.66
N GLU A 279 -33.74 9.28 -19.91
CA GLU A 279 -33.84 7.82 -19.88
C GLU A 279 -32.90 7.12 -20.85
N SER A 280 -32.58 7.77 -21.95
CA SER A 280 -31.68 7.23 -22.97
C SER A 280 -30.19 7.27 -22.59
N LEU A 281 -29.87 7.87 -21.46
CA LEU A 281 -28.48 8.07 -21.06
C LEU A 281 -27.90 6.81 -20.44
N HIS A 282 -26.92 6.22 -21.13
CA HIS A 282 -26.20 5.04 -20.70
C HIS A 282 -24.72 5.33 -20.66
N LEU A 283 -24.02 4.65 -19.75
CA LEU A 283 -22.57 4.65 -19.67
C LEU A 283 -22.05 3.24 -19.37
N ARG A 284 -20.76 3.01 -19.53
CA ARG A 284 -20.09 1.79 -19.12
C ARG A 284 -19.45 1.97 -17.75
N GLY A 285 -19.97 1.27 -16.73
CA GLY A 285 -19.53 1.44 -15.35
C GLY A 285 -20.06 0.36 -14.43
N ASP A 286 -19.77 0.50 -13.14
CA ASP A 286 -20.28 -0.35 -12.06
C ASP A 286 -21.52 0.31 -11.45
N ALA A 287 -22.69 -0.29 -11.69
CA ALA A 287 -23.98 0.27 -11.28
C ALA A 287 -24.05 0.48 -9.76
N ASP A 288 -23.65 -0.51 -8.96
CA ASP A 288 -23.73 -0.46 -7.50
C ASP A 288 -22.82 0.65 -6.94
N ARG A 289 -21.63 0.80 -7.50
CA ARG A 289 -20.69 1.84 -7.11
C ARG A 289 -21.15 3.25 -7.52
N LEU A 290 -21.78 3.38 -8.69
CA LEU A 290 -22.39 4.65 -9.11
C LEU A 290 -23.60 5.03 -8.26
N VAL A 291 -24.42 4.06 -7.86
CA VAL A 291 -25.51 4.26 -6.87
C VAL A 291 -24.91 4.74 -5.54
N GLN A 292 -23.80 4.15 -5.07
CA GLN A 292 -23.11 4.57 -3.86
C GLN A 292 -22.62 6.02 -3.95
N VAL A 293 -22.02 6.41 -5.08
CA VAL A 293 -21.59 7.81 -5.36
C VAL A 293 -22.77 8.77 -5.21
N LEU A 294 -23.87 8.51 -5.93
CA LEU A 294 -25.02 9.40 -5.93
C LEU A 294 -25.75 9.43 -4.58
N THR A 295 -25.88 8.27 -3.91
CA THR A 295 -26.46 8.19 -2.57
C THR A 295 -25.66 9.04 -1.57
N ASN A 296 -24.34 8.98 -1.60
CA ASN A 296 -23.48 9.81 -0.74
C ASN A 296 -23.66 11.31 -1.01
N LEU A 297 -23.69 11.72 -2.28
CA LEU A 297 -23.88 13.11 -2.66
C LEU A 297 -25.28 13.61 -2.28
N LEU A 298 -26.33 12.84 -2.59
CA LEU A 298 -27.72 13.18 -2.27
C LEU A 298 -27.96 13.23 -0.75
N ALA A 299 -27.43 12.28 0.02
CA ALA A 299 -27.57 12.28 1.47
C ALA A 299 -26.89 13.51 2.09
N ASN A 300 -25.74 13.93 1.57
CA ASN A 300 -25.08 15.17 1.99
C ASN A 300 -25.92 16.39 1.62
N ALA A 301 -26.41 16.47 0.37
CA ALA A 301 -27.22 17.59 -0.12
C ALA A 301 -28.51 17.76 0.69
N VAL A 302 -29.25 16.68 0.91
CA VAL A 302 -30.50 16.71 1.73
C VAL A 302 -30.21 17.13 3.18
N ARG A 303 -29.09 16.69 3.74
CA ARG A 303 -28.71 17.00 5.12
C ARG A 303 -28.38 18.46 5.35
N VAL A 304 -27.76 19.15 4.37
CA VAL A 304 -27.32 20.54 4.51
C VAL A 304 -28.35 21.54 4.00
N SER A 305 -29.33 21.10 3.24
CA SER A 305 -30.41 21.95 2.69
C SER A 305 -31.41 22.35 3.75
N GLU A 306 -31.96 23.58 3.63
CA GLU A 306 -33.00 24.05 4.51
C GLU A 306 -34.37 23.45 4.13
N PRO A 307 -35.29 23.24 5.11
CA PRO A 307 -36.65 22.80 4.82
C PRO A 307 -37.35 23.71 3.82
N GLY A 308 -38.03 23.11 2.84
CA GLY A 308 -38.72 23.87 1.78
C GLY A 308 -37.84 24.22 0.56
N THR A 309 -36.53 23.99 0.63
CA THR A 309 -35.66 24.05 -0.55
C THR A 309 -35.67 22.71 -1.29
N LYS A 310 -34.99 22.63 -2.43
CA LYS A 310 -34.88 21.40 -3.23
C LYS A 310 -33.42 21.00 -3.43
N VAL A 311 -33.19 19.70 -3.67
CA VAL A 311 -31.92 19.16 -4.23
C VAL A 311 -32.17 18.85 -5.70
N GLU A 312 -31.29 19.24 -6.58
CA GLU A 312 -31.40 19.03 -8.02
C GLU A 312 -30.33 18.03 -8.49
N VAL A 313 -30.74 17.02 -9.23
CA VAL A 313 -29.84 16.07 -9.92
C VAL A 313 -30.03 16.28 -11.40
N ALA A 314 -28.97 16.57 -12.12
CA ALA A 314 -29.00 16.60 -13.59
C ALA A 314 -27.89 15.73 -14.16
N ALA A 315 -28.16 15.17 -15.36
CA ALA A 315 -27.17 14.39 -16.08
C ALA A 315 -27.21 14.72 -17.57
N GLU A 316 -26.05 14.88 -18.17
CA GLU A 316 -25.90 15.16 -19.59
C GLU A 316 -24.70 14.44 -20.17
N ARG A 317 -24.70 14.24 -21.49
CA ARG A 317 -23.58 13.65 -22.24
C ARG A 317 -23.02 14.68 -23.22
N ALA A 318 -21.71 14.88 -23.16
CA ALA A 318 -20.96 15.69 -24.08
C ALA A 318 -19.81 14.85 -24.70
N GLY A 319 -20.00 14.40 -25.93
CA GLY A 319 -19.05 13.49 -26.59
C GLY A 319 -18.90 12.16 -25.85
N ASN A 320 -17.68 11.83 -25.45
CA ASN A 320 -17.39 10.60 -24.69
C ASN A 320 -17.47 10.79 -23.15
N TRP A 321 -17.94 11.93 -22.66
CA TRP A 321 -18.04 12.23 -21.25
C TRP A 321 -19.49 12.36 -20.82
N THR A 322 -19.79 11.79 -19.66
CA THR A 322 -21.06 11.93 -18.97
C THR A 322 -20.83 12.78 -17.72
N THR A 323 -21.54 13.88 -17.63
CA THR A 323 -21.52 14.79 -16.46
C THR A 323 -22.78 14.57 -15.65
N ILE A 324 -22.60 14.36 -14.34
CA ILE A 324 -23.69 14.25 -13.38
C ILE A 324 -23.48 15.37 -12.34
N THR A 325 -24.51 16.17 -12.11
CA THR A 325 -24.47 17.26 -11.12
C THR A 325 -25.49 17.02 -10.03
N VAL A 326 -25.05 17.26 -8.78
CA VAL A 326 -25.94 17.28 -7.60
C VAL A 326 -25.80 18.66 -6.98
N ARG A 327 -26.90 19.44 -6.97
CA ARG A 327 -26.96 20.79 -6.43
C ARG A 327 -27.79 20.82 -5.14
N ASP A 328 -27.22 21.40 -4.10
CA ASP A 328 -27.92 21.77 -2.86
C ASP A 328 -28.13 23.28 -2.77
N HIS A 329 -29.03 23.66 -1.86
CA HIS A 329 -29.32 25.06 -1.51
C HIS A 329 -29.03 25.32 -0.01
N GLY A 330 -27.97 24.66 0.48
CA GLY A 330 -27.49 24.82 1.84
C GLY A 330 -26.57 26.04 2.02
N PRO A 331 -25.82 26.08 3.11
CA PRO A 331 -24.93 27.22 3.44
C PRO A 331 -23.70 27.34 2.53
N GLY A 332 -23.48 26.31 1.65
CA GLY A 332 -22.29 26.22 0.80
C GLY A 332 -21.03 25.73 1.54
N ILE A 333 -19.93 25.67 0.82
CA ILE A 333 -18.62 25.23 1.31
C ILE A 333 -17.68 26.44 1.32
N PRO A 334 -16.94 26.72 2.42
CA PRO A 334 -15.93 27.78 2.41
C PRO A 334 -14.88 27.54 1.29
N PRO A 335 -14.50 28.57 0.52
CA PRO A 335 -13.60 28.44 -0.63
C PRO A 335 -12.24 27.82 -0.31
N ASP A 336 -11.70 28.13 0.87
CA ASP A 336 -10.44 27.60 1.39
C ASP A 336 -10.50 26.11 1.71
N ARG A 337 -11.70 25.52 1.70
CA ARG A 337 -11.96 24.12 2.08
C ARG A 337 -12.36 23.21 0.94
N LEU A 338 -12.61 23.76 -0.25
CA LEU A 338 -13.08 22.98 -1.41
C LEU A 338 -12.19 21.79 -1.78
N ALA A 339 -10.88 21.92 -1.64
CA ALA A 339 -9.95 20.81 -1.89
C ALA A 339 -9.97 19.77 -0.77
N ALA A 340 -10.14 20.20 0.47
CA ALA A 340 -10.05 19.35 1.66
C ALA A 340 -11.31 18.50 1.92
N ILE A 341 -12.47 18.86 1.35
CA ILE A 341 -13.72 18.11 1.59
C ILE A 341 -13.68 16.65 1.10
N PHE A 342 -12.77 16.33 0.19
CA PHE A 342 -12.58 14.97 -0.33
C PHE A 342 -11.53 14.17 0.45
N GLU A 343 -10.88 14.78 1.45
CA GLU A 343 -9.93 14.05 2.32
C GLU A 343 -10.70 13.22 3.36
N PRO A 344 -10.24 12.00 3.67
CA PRO A 344 -10.86 11.15 4.67
C PRO A 344 -10.94 11.82 6.06
N PHE A 345 -12.04 11.58 6.78
CA PHE A 345 -12.29 12.07 8.13
C PHE A 345 -12.45 13.59 8.27
N VAL A 346 -12.48 14.32 7.16
CA VAL A 346 -12.75 15.76 7.18
C VAL A 346 -14.25 15.98 7.35
N GLN A 347 -14.61 16.77 8.36
CA GLN A 347 -15.98 17.17 8.65
C GLN A 347 -16.03 18.68 8.81
N PHE A 348 -17.09 19.30 8.28
CA PHE A 348 -17.37 20.71 8.49
C PHE A 348 -18.60 20.80 9.39
N GLU A 349 -18.39 21.19 10.65
CA GLU A 349 -19.48 21.46 11.58
C GLU A 349 -20.08 22.81 11.23
N VAL A 350 -21.34 22.81 10.81
CA VAL A 350 -22.18 24.00 10.86
C VAL A 350 -22.78 24.04 12.29
N PRO A 351 -22.50 25.06 13.10
CA PRO A 351 -22.83 25.08 14.54
C PRO A 351 -24.32 24.85 14.87
N ALA A 352 -25.22 25.06 13.92
CA ALA A 352 -26.66 24.98 14.12
C ALA A 352 -27.27 23.56 13.93
N GLN A 353 -26.51 22.58 13.44
CA GLN A 353 -27.06 21.26 13.09
C GLN A 353 -26.21 20.10 13.65
N ARG A 354 -26.04 20.06 14.99
CA ARG A 354 -25.49 18.87 15.67
C ARG A 354 -26.45 17.67 15.58
N ARG A 355 -26.70 17.13 14.40
CA ARG A 355 -27.27 15.81 14.22
C ARG A 355 -26.13 14.86 13.84
N ALA A 356 -25.82 13.94 14.76
CA ALA A 356 -24.83 12.87 14.59
C ALA A 356 -24.99 12.20 13.22
N GLY A 357 -23.98 12.30 12.33
CA GLY A 357 -24.29 11.76 11.05
C GLY A 357 -23.18 11.11 10.27
N SER A 358 -22.13 11.69 9.88
CA SER A 358 -21.19 11.07 8.95
C SER A 358 -19.79 10.93 9.53
N ALA A 359 -19.10 9.86 9.17
CA ALA A 359 -17.68 9.66 9.58
C ALA A 359 -16.68 10.53 8.81
N GLY A 360 -17.17 11.38 7.87
CA GLY A 360 -16.31 12.15 6.97
C GLY A 360 -15.61 11.29 5.90
N LEU A 361 -16.17 10.12 5.59
CA LEU A 361 -15.60 9.16 4.62
C LEU A 361 -16.31 9.21 3.27
N GLY A 362 -17.59 9.56 3.23
CA GLY A 362 -18.42 9.44 2.03
C GLY A 362 -17.90 10.20 0.82
N LEU A 363 -17.41 11.44 0.96
CA LEU A 363 -16.85 12.22 -0.15
C LEU A 363 -15.51 11.67 -0.63
N ALA A 364 -14.67 11.17 0.28
CA ALA A 364 -13.41 10.51 -0.07
C ALA A 364 -13.66 9.21 -0.87
N ILE A 365 -14.65 8.42 -0.45
CA ILE A 365 -15.09 7.20 -1.16
C ILE A 365 -15.68 7.58 -2.52
N THR A 366 -16.52 8.60 -2.57
CA THR A 366 -17.09 9.11 -3.83
C THR A 366 -15.99 9.46 -4.83
N ARG A 367 -14.97 10.22 -4.39
CA ARG A 367 -13.82 10.56 -5.22
C ARG A 367 -13.08 9.32 -5.71
N GLY A 368 -12.76 8.38 -4.83
CA GLY A 368 -12.05 7.15 -5.21
C GLY A 368 -12.83 6.28 -6.20
N ILE A 369 -14.16 6.16 -6.05
CA ILE A 369 -15.00 5.43 -7.01
C ILE A 369 -15.00 6.13 -8.37
N VAL A 370 -15.14 7.46 -8.40
CA VAL A 370 -15.17 8.24 -9.64
C VAL A 370 -13.80 8.14 -10.36
N GLU A 371 -12.70 8.29 -9.63
CA GLU A 371 -11.34 8.11 -10.15
C GLU A 371 -11.11 6.69 -10.70
N ALA A 372 -11.61 5.66 -10.03
CA ALA A 372 -11.54 4.28 -10.51
C ALA A 372 -12.38 4.03 -11.79
N HIS A 373 -13.39 4.88 -12.06
CA HIS A 373 -14.11 4.90 -13.33
C HIS A 373 -13.38 5.71 -14.44
N GLY A 374 -12.19 6.25 -14.16
CA GLY A 374 -11.45 7.14 -15.08
C GLY A 374 -12.02 8.55 -15.13
N GLY A 375 -12.80 8.94 -14.13
CA GLY A 375 -13.49 10.22 -14.04
C GLY A 375 -12.87 11.20 -13.07
N THR A 376 -13.55 12.33 -12.89
CA THR A 376 -13.20 13.38 -11.92
C THR A 376 -14.43 13.87 -11.17
N ILE A 377 -14.23 14.31 -9.93
CA ILE A 377 -15.27 15.00 -9.14
C ILE A 377 -14.77 16.34 -8.66
N LYS A 378 -15.63 17.35 -8.71
CA LYS A 378 -15.37 18.71 -8.22
C LYS A 378 -16.55 19.23 -7.42
N ALA A 379 -16.26 20.12 -6.48
CA ALA A 379 -17.27 20.92 -5.80
C ALA A 379 -17.17 22.35 -6.27
N LEU A 380 -18.30 22.93 -6.64
CA LEU A 380 -18.41 24.28 -7.19
C LEU A 380 -19.35 25.12 -6.30
N LEU A 381 -19.12 26.42 -6.28
CA LEU A 381 -19.94 27.39 -5.55
C LEU A 381 -20.78 28.20 -6.55
N PRO A 382 -22.07 27.87 -6.74
CA PRO A 382 -22.89 28.58 -7.70
C PRO A 382 -23.25 29.97 -7.18
N PRO A 383 -23.49 30.97 -8.09
CA PRO A 383 -24.11 32.22 -7.73
C PRO A 383 -25.48 31.97 -7.09
N GLY A 384 -25.73 32.51 -5.91
CA GLY A 384 -26.99 32.32 -5.19
C GLY A 384 -26.93 31.34 -4.01
N GLY A 385 -25.73 30.85 -3.65
CA GLY A 385 -25.50 30.01 -2.49
C GLY A 385 -25.68 28.52 -2.77
N GLY A 386 -25.45 27.70 -1.76
CA GLY A 386 -25.40 26.24 -1.86
C GLY A 386 -24.11 25.70 -2.46
N SER A 387 -24.11 24.42 -2.81
CA SER A 387 -22.98 23.77 -3.48
C SER A 387 -23.46 22.94 -4.67
N VAL A 388 -22.57 22.77 -5.66
CA VAL A 388 -22.76 21.84 -6.77
C VAL A 388 -21.62 20.85 -6.78
N PHE A 389 -21.93 19.57 -6.68
CA PHE A 389 -20.98 18.50 -6.92
C PHE A 389 -21.11 18.07 -8.37
N GLU A 390 -20.03 18.18 -9.13
CA GLU A 390 -19.93 17.77 -10.54
C GLU A 390 -19.09 16.52 -10.65
N VAL A 391 -19.68 15.45 -11.12
CA VAL A 391 -19.02 14.17 -11.42
C VAL A 391 -18.94 14.01 -12.91
N VAL A 392 -17.74 13.81 -13.44
CA VAL A 392 -17.50 13.59 -14.88
C VAL A 392 -16.87 12.22 -15.04
N VAL A 393 -17.52 11.33 -15.82
CA VAL A 393 -17.02 9.97 -16.09
C VAL A 393 -17.02 9.69 -17.59
N PRO A 394 -16.07 8.89 -18.11
CA PRO A 394 -16.09 8.48 -19.50
C PRO A 394 -17.30 7.58 -19.79
N ALA A 395 -18.01 7.85 -20.89
CA ALA A 395 -19.22 7.10 -21.22
C ALA A 395 -18.94 5.64 -21.65
N ASP A 396 -17.78 5.39 -22.22
CA ASP A 396 -17.37 4.06 -22.69
C ASP A 396 -16.45 3.31 -21.69
N GLY A 397 -16.33 3.85 -20.46
CA GLY A 397 -15.45 3.36 -19.41
C GLY A 397 -14.01 3.85 -19.59
N PRO A 398 -13.11 3.56 -18.60
CA PRO A 398 -11.72 3.98 -18.66
C PRO A 398 -11.02 3.35 -19.86
N GLN A 399 -10.27 4.16 -20.63
CA GLN A 399 -9.38 3.66 -21.67
C GLN A 399 -8.06 3.21 -21.04
N ASP A 400 -7.38 2.21 -21.65
CA ASP A 400 -6.13 1.64 -21.06
C ASP A 400 -5.01 2.68 -20.88
N GLU A 401 -5.05 3.81 -21.57
CA GLU A 401 -4.12 4.93 -21.41
C GLU A 401 -4.41 5.81 -20.17
N ASP A 402 -5.62 5.74 -19.61
CA ASP A 402 -6.06 6.54 -18.46
C ASP A 402 -5.97 5.78 -17.13
N ARG A 403 -5.48 4.53 -17.12
CA ARG A 403 -5.26 3.80 -15.87
C ARG A 403 -4.08 4.40 -15.14
N PRO A 404 -4.29 5.02 -13.97
CA PRO A 404 -3.17 5.40 -13.13
C PRO A 404 -2.40 4.13 -12.76
N TRP A 405 -1.11 4.11 -13.09
CA TRP A 405 -0.20 2.98 -12.94
C TRP A 405 0.57 3.02 -11.59
N TRP A 406 -0.17 3.29 -10.49
CA TRP A 406 0.30 3.12 -9.13
C TRP A 406 -0.34 1.95 -8.40
#